data_7f914f29700081609babaed097b52031
#
_entry.id   7f914f29700081609babaed097b52031
#
_cell.length_a   1.000
_cell.length_b   1.000
_cell.length_c   1.000
_cell.angle_alpha   90.00
_cell.angle_beta   90.00
_cell.angle_gamma   90.00
#
_symmetry.space_group_name_H-M   'P 1'
#
loop_
_entity.id
_entity.type
_entity.pdbx_description
1 polymer ?
#
loop_
_entity_poly.entity_id
_entity_poly.type
_entity_poly.pdbx_seq_one_letter_code
_entity_poly.pdbx_strand_id
1 'polypeptide(L)'
;MRISVESGGTFAGGKVPVALVDTAQINPTDARRVEELVRNLGFFNLAPNATPDIVGADIPQYDITITDGSRQHTVTFKESNDSSIAALKKFVEMLSQLR
;
A
#
# COMPACT_ATOMS: atom_id res chain seq x y z
N MET A 1 8.31 10.80 5.08
CA MET A 1 7.80 9.71 4.23
C MET A 1 6.35 9.98 3.86
N ARG A 2 6.02 9.87 2.60
CA ARG A 2 4.64 10.07 2.13
C ARG A 2 4.16 8.78 1.52
N ILE A 3 2.95 8.36 1.89
CA ILE A 3 2.37 7.09 1.46
C ILE A 3 0.99 7.35 0.89
N SER A 4 0.74 6.90 -0.33
CA SER A 4 -0.59 6.96 -0.91
C SER A 4 -1.04 5.56 -1.29
N VAL A 5 -2.32 5.27 -1.07
CA VAL A 5 -2.94 4.00 -1.44
C VAL A 5 -4.17 4.32 -2.28
N GLU A 6 -4.24 3.70 -3.43
CA GLU A 6 -5.39 3.81 -4.31
C GLU A 6 -5.97 2.43 -4.59
N SER A 7 -7.27 2.37 -4.79
CA SER A 7 -7.97 1.13 -5.13
C SER A 7 -8.54 1.26 -6.55
N GLY A 8 -8.44 0.19 -7.32
CA GLY A 8 -8.96 0.14 -8.67
C GLY A 8 -9.34 -1.28 -9.05
N GLY A 9 -9.42 -1.57 -10.37
CA GLY A 9 -9.69 -2.90 -10.87
C GLY A 9 -11.15 -3.32 -10.85
N THR A 10 -12.07 -2.36 -10.73
CA THR A 10 -13.50 -2.63 -10.79
C THR A 10 -14.06 -2.21 -12.15
N PHE A 11 -15.32 -2.59 -12.39
CA PHE A 11 -15.98 -2.26 -13.67
C PHE A 11 -16.07 -0.77 -13.93
N ALA A 12 -16.17 0.02 -12.88
CA ALA A 12 -16.29 1.47 -13.03
C ALA A 12 -15.03 2.09 -13.61
N GLY A 13 -13.93 1.36 -13.62
CA GLY A 13 -12.64 1.90 -14.02
C GLY A 13 -12.22 2.98 -13.04
N GLY A 14 -11.08 3.59 -13.27
CA GLY A 14 -10.57 4.65 -12.43
C GLY A 14 -10.10 4.17 -11.07
N LYS A 15 -9.32 5.00 -10.43
CA LYS A 15 -8.76 4.69 -9.11
C LYS A 15 -9.38 5.58 -8.06
N VAL A 16 -9.63 5.01 -6.89
CA VAL A 16 -10.24 5.70 -5.76
C VAL A 16 -9.21 5.80 -4.65
N PRO A 17 -8.96 6.99 -4.09
CA PRO A 17 -8.04 7.10 -2.95
C PRO A 17 -8.57 6.33 -1.75
N VAL A 18 -7.69 5.53 -1.13
CA VAL A 18 -8.01 4.77 0.08
C VAL A 18 -7.36 5.42 1.29
N ALA A 19 -6.12 5.85 1.15
CA ALA A 19 -5.38 6.48 2.23
C ALA A 19 -4.30 7.39 1.67
N LEU A 20 -4.03 8.47 2.41
CA LEU A 20 -2.91 9.35 2.14
C LEU A 20 -2.31 9.72 3.49
N VAL A 21 -1.07 9.29 3.71
CA VAL A 21 -0.40 9.49 5.00
C VAL A 21 0.95 10.14 4.75
N ASP A 22 1.22 11.22 5.49
CA ASP A 22 2.54 11.84 5.53
C ASP A 22 3.03 11.72 6.97
N THR A 23 4.12 10.97 7.17
CA THR A 23 4.63 10.73 8.52
C THR A 23 5.07 12.00 9.24
N ALA A 24 5.30 13.08 8.51
CA ALA A 24 5.62 14.38 9.11
C ALA A 24 4.38 15.09 9.66
N GLN A 25 3.19 14.64 9.29
CA GLN A 25 1.93 15.30 9.64
C GLN A 25 1.09 14.51 10.65
N ILE A 26 1.53 13.33 11.04
CA ILE A 26 0.78 12.49 11.99
C ILE A 26 1.51 12.44 13.32
N ASN A 27 0.84 11.85 14.32
CA ASN A 27 1.42 11.64 15.65
C ASN A 27 2.76 10.92 15.54
N PRO A 28 3.81 11.36 16.26
CA PRO A 28 5.14 10.73 16.18
C PRO A 28 5.14 9.24 16.49
N THR A 29 4.28 8.77 17.38
CA THR A 29 4.18 7.35 17.68
C THR A 29 3.66 6.57 16.48
N ASP A 30 2.64 7.11 15.82
CA ASP A 30 2.09 6.49 14.62
C ASP A 30 3.09 6.57 13.46
N ALA A 31 3.79 7.69 13.33
CA ALA A 31 4.80 7.85 12.29
C ALA A 31 5.89 6.80 12.42
N ARG A 32 6.35 6.55 13.65
CA ARG A 32 7.38 5.55 13.90
C ARG A 32 6.88 4.15 13.55
N ARG A 33 5.63 3.85 13.89
CA ARG A 33 5.01 2.56 13.58
C ARG A 33 4.92 2.35 12.08
N VAL A 34 4.49 3.37 11.34
CA VAL A 34 4.39 3.31 9.89
C VAL A 34 5.76 3.06 9.27
N GLU A 35 6.75 3.84 9.67
CA GLU A 35 8.10 3.70 9.13
C GLU A 35 8.70 2.35 9.43
N GLU A 36 8.44 1.82 10.62
CA GLU A 36 8.92 0.51 11.01
C GLU A 36 8.27 -0.60 10.17
N LEU A 37 6.98 -0.49 9.91
CA LEU A 37 6.27 -1.45 9.06
C LEU A 37 6.80 -1.42 7.63
N VAL A 38 7.05 -0.24 7.08
CA VAL A 38 7.63 -0.11 5.74
C VAL A 38 8.99 -0.82 5.68
N ARG A 39 9.79 -0.64 6.72
CA ARG A 39 11.10 -1.29 6.80
C ARG A 39 10.97 -2.80 6.91
N ASN A 40 10.06 -3.27 7.75
CA ASN A 40 9.86 -4.70 7.96
C ASN A 40 9.29 -5.40 6.71
N LEU A 41 8.50 -4.68 5.93
CA LEU A 41 8.01 -5.19 4.65
C LEU A 41 9.11 -5.31 3.61
N GLY A 42 10.20 -4.56 3.76
CA GLY A 42 11.18 -4.44 2.70
C GLY A 42 10.57 -3.80 1.47
N PHE A 43 9.72 -2.78 1.67
CA PHE A 43 8.84 -2.25 0.64
C PHE A 43 9.60 -1.87 -0.64
N PHE A 44 10.72 -1.17 -0.49
CA PHE A 44 11.48 -0.67 -1.65
C PHE A 44 12.14 -1.79 -2.44
N ASN A 45 12.18 -3.00 -1.91
CA ASN A 45 12.74 -4.18 -2.58
C ASN A 45 11.66 -5.12 -3.10
N LEU A 46 10.38 -4.80 -2.88
CA LEU A 46 9.29 -5.64 -3.39
C LEU A 46 9.12 -5.45 -4.88
N ALA A 47 8.66 -6.51 -5.55
CA ALA A 47 8.33 -6.44 -6.96
C ALA A 47 7.17 -5.46 -7.17
N PRO A 48 7.17 -4.68 -8.27
CA PRO A 48 6.07 -3.74 -8.53
C PRO A 48 4.70 -4.41 -8.60
N ASN A 49 4.64 -5.66 -9.04
CA ASN A 49 3.40 -6.44 -9.01
C ASN A 49 3.59 -7.61 -8.05
N ALA A 50 2.96 -7.54 -6.89
CA ALA A 50 3.11 -8.55 -5.85
C ALA A 50 2.23 -9.78 -6.09
N THR A 51 1.25 -9.70 -7.01
CA THR A 51 0.34 -10.80 -7.31
C THR A 51 0.25 -11.06 -8.80
N PRO A 52 1.39 -11.42 -9.46
CA PRO A 52 1.42 -11.57 -10.92
C PRO A 52 0.54 -12.71 -11.43
N ASP A 53 0.27 -13.71 -10.59
CA ASP A 53 -0.49 -14.89 -10.99
C ASP A 53 -2.00 -14.71 -10.80
N ILE A 54 -2.43 -13.61 -10.22
CA ILE A 54 -3.86 -13.34 -10.01
C ILE A 54 -4.36 -12.50 -11.17
N VAL A 55 -5.32 -13.05 -11.91
CA VAL A 55 -5.88 -12.40 -13.09
C VAL A 55 -7.39 -12.24 -12.89
N GLY A 56 -7.91 -11.06 -13.20
CA GLY A 56 -9.33 -10.78 -13.08
C GLY A 56 -9.59 -9.29 -13.02
N ALA A 57 -10.42 -8.78 -13.91
CA ALA A 57 -10.70 -7.34 -13.98
C ALA A 57 -11.60 -6.86 -12.85
N ASP A 58 -12.37 -7.78 -12.24
CA ASP A 58 -13.30 -7.47 -11.17
C ASP A 58 -12.73 -7.70 -9.77
N ILE A 59 -11.48 -8.14 -9.69
CA ILE A 59 -10.81 -8.31 -8.39
C ILE A 59 -10.27 -6.96 -7.94
N PRO A 60 -10.58 -6.52 -6.72
CA PRO A 60 -10.04 -5.25 -6.20
C PRO A 60 -8.51 -5.25 -6.23
N GLN A 61 -7.97 -4.15 -6.70
CA GLN A 61 -6.53 -3.96 -6.81
C GLN A 61 -6.13 -2.74 -5.99
N TYR A 62 -4.98 -2.83 -5.34
CA TYR A 62 -4.45 -1.73 -4.54
C TYR A 62 -3.08 -1.34 -5.06
N ASP A 63 -2.86 -0.03 -5.18
CA ASP A 63 -1.57 0.54 -5.55
C ASP A 63 -1.06 1.32 -4.36
N ILE A 64 0.07 0.89 -3.79
CA ILE A 64 0.73 1.57 -2.69
C ILE A 64 1.95 2.28 -3.24
N THR A 65 2.00 3.60 -3.10
CA THR A 65 3.16 4.39 -3.51
C THR A 65 3.78 5.04 -2.27
N ILE A 66 5.07 4.80 -2.06
CA ILE A 66 5.80 5.39 -0.95
C ILE A 66 6.93 6.24 -1.52
N THR A 67 6.98 7.49 -1.05
CA THR A 67 8.05 8.42 -1.36
C THR A 67 8.80 8.75 -0.07
N ASP A 68 10.10 8.52 -0.07
CA ASP A 68 10.95 8.79 1.09
C ASP A 68 12.22 9.47 0.61
N GLY A 69 12.26 10.80 0.74
CA GLY A 69 13.35 11.59 0.19
C GLY A 69 13.38 11.46 -1.33
N SER A 70 14.49 10.98 -1.85
CA SER A 70 14.67 10.79 -3.30
C SER A 70 14.19 9.42 -3.78
N ARG A 71 13.76 8.54 -2.87
CA ARG A 71 13.28 7.20 -3.25
C ARG A 71 11.78 7.23 -3.43
N GLN A 72 11.31 6.56 -4.47
CA GLN A 72 9.88 6.37 -4.69
C GLN A 72 9.67 4.99 -5.30
N HIS A 73 8.65 4.29 -4.80
CA HIS A 73 8.35 2.95 -5.28
C HIS A 73 6.85 2.68 -5.16
N THR A 74 6.29 2.02 -6.15
CA THR A 74 4.90 1.63 -6.17
C THR A 74 4.80 0.12 -6.22
N VAL A 75 4.00 -0.44 -5.31
CA VAL A 75 3.70 -1.87 -5.30
C VAL A 75 2.20 -2.05 -5.50
N THR A 76 1.85 -2.87 -6.48
CA THR A 76 0.47 -3.19 -6.81
C THR A 76 0.18 -4.62 -6.40
N PHE A 77 -0.97 -4.85 -5.77
CA PHE A 77 -1.42 -6.20 -5.48
C PHE A 77 -2.93 -6.31 -5.63
N LYS A 78 -3.39 -7.48 -6.02
CA LYS A 78 -4.82 -7.80 -6.08
C LYS A 78 -5.23 -8.51 -4.81
N GLU A 79 -6.45 -8.23 -4.35
CA GLU A 79 -6.95 -8.85 -3.13
C GLU A 79 -6.99 -10.37 -3.27
N SER A 80 -6.54 -11.05 -2.24
CA SER A 80 -6.39 -12.50 -2.25
C SER A 80 -6.25 -12.98 -0.80
N ASN A 81 -6.47 -14.26 -0.59
CA ASN A 81 -6.21 -14.89 0.71
C ASN A 81 -4.80 -15.47 0.80
N ASP A 82 -3.98 -15.19 -0.20
CA ASP A 82 -2.59 -15.66 -0.22
C ASP A 82 -1.81 -15.03 0.94
N SER A 83 -1.09 -15.87 1.67
CA SER A 83 -0.30 -15.40 2.82
C SER A 83 0.82 -14.45 2.40
N SER A 84 1.26 -14.49 1.14
CA SER A 84 2.33 -13.63 0.66
C SER A 84 1.97 -12.15 0.69
N ILE A 85 0.69 -11.81 0.65
CA ILE A 85 0.24 -10.41 0.68
C ILE A 85 -0.43 -10.04 2.00
N ALA A 86 -0.47 -10.95 2.98
CA ALA A 86 -1.15 -10.68 4.26
C ALA A 86 -0.59 -9.44 4.95
N ALA A 87 0.72 -9.25 4.93
CA ALA A 87 1.36 -8.09 5.55
C ALA A 87 1.02 -6.80 4.80
N LEU A 88 0.94 -6.84 3.47
CA LEU A 88 0.53 -5.68 2.68
C LEU A 88 -0.92 -5.29 2.97
N LYS A 89 -1.80 -6.27 3.09
CA LYS A 89 -3.21 -6.02 3.42
C LYS A 89 -3.34 -5.36 4.78
N LYS A 90 -2.62 -5.86 5.78
CA LYS A 90 -2.64 -5.27 7.12
C LYS A 90 -2.09 -3.85 7.11
N PHE A 91 -1.08 -3.60 6.30
CA PHE A 91 -0.50 -2.27 6.17
C PHE A 91 -1.54 -1.29 5.61
N VAL A 92 -2.28 -1.68 4.57
CA VAL A 92 -3.33 -0.84 4.01
C VAL A 92 -4.43 -0.58 5.04
N GLU A 93 -4.86 -1.60 5.78
CA GLU A 93 -5.87 -1.43 6.82
C GLU A 93 -5.43 -0.44 7.89
N MET A 94 -4.18 -0.56 8.33
CA MET A 94 -3.65 0.36 9.33
C MET A 94 -3.63 1.79 8.81
N LEU A 95 -3.17 1.99 7.58
CA LEU A 95 -3.11 3.33 6.99
C LEU A 95 -4.50 3.96 6.87
N SER A 96 -5.52 3.18 6.54
CA SER A 96 -6.87 3.69 6.38
C SER A 96 -7.48 4.14 7.71
N GLN A 97 -6.92 3.71 8.83
CA GLN A 97 -7.38 4.09 10.16
C GLN A 97 -6.65 5.32 10.72
N LEU A 98 -5.56 5.72 10.10
CA LEU A 98 -4.82 6.89 10.52
C LEU A 98 -5.46 8.16 9.97
N ARG A 99 -5.48 9.19 10.80
CA ARG A 99 -6.10 10.47 10.46
C ARG A 99 -5.10 11.60 10.60
#